data_cd3c1916a78a9e3827721b9273cfa622
#
_entry.id   cd3c1916a78a9e3827721b9273cfa622
#
_cell.length_a   1.000
_cell.length_b   1.000
_cell.length_c   1.000
_cell.angle_alpha   90.00
_cell.angle_beta   90.00
_cell.angle_gamma   90.00
#
_symmetry.space_group_name_H-M   'P 1'
#
loop_
_entity.id
_entity.type
_entity.pdbx_description
1 polymer ?
#
loop_
_entity_poly.entity_id
_entity_poly.type
_entity_poly.pdbx_seq_one_letter_code
_entity_poly.pdbx_strand_id
1 'polypeptide(L)'
;MNVAIIGSGTMGSGIAQVAATAGCAVKLFDLNQEALTKSKKALETTLSKLVEKEKINDIEKSRIQNNISYVSNLQDLSNSDLVIEAIVENLEVKRKLFSELENYVSPETILASNTSSLSIASIAA
;
A
#
# COMPACT_ATOMS: atom_id res chain seq x y z
N MET A 1 -11.26 -3.41 7.16
CA MET A 1 -10.61 -2.10 6.99
C MET A 1 -10.04 -1.99 5.58
N ASN A 2 -10.25 -0.88 4.94
CA ASN A 2 -9.69 -0.58 3.63
C ASN A 2 -8.41 0.22 3.80
N VAL A 3 -7.29 -0.37 3.39
CA VAL A 3 -5.96 0.24 3.52
C VAL A 3 -5.42 0.55 2.13
N ALA A 4 -4.98 1.77 1.91
CA ALA A 4 -4.26 2.17 0.72
C ALA A 4 -2.80 2.38 1.06
N ILE A 5 -1.92 1.94 0.17
CA ILE A 5 -0.48 2.12 0.32
C ILE A 5 0.03 2.83 -0.91
N ILE A 6 0.72 3.94 -0.72
CA ILE A 6 1.30 4.73 -1.79
C ILE A 6 2.78 4.41 -1.91
N GLY A 7 3.16 3.81 -3.02
CA GLY A 7 4.52 3.35 -3.28
C GLY A 7 4.63 1.83 -3.20
N SER A 8 4.99 1.20 -4.31
CA SER A 8 5.05 -0.26 -4.45
C SER A 8 6.47 -0.83 -4.35
N GLY A 9 7.42 -0.07 -3.82
CA GLY A 9 8.76 -0.55 -3.54
C GLY A 9 8.78 -1.64 -2.46
N THR A 10 9.95 -2.06 -2.04
CA THR A 10 10.12 -3.14 -1.05
C THR A 10 9.32 -2.89 0.22
N MET A 11 9.35 -1.66 0.73
CA MET A 11 8.66 -1.31 1.96
C MET A 11 7.13 -1.30 1.79
N GLY A 12 6.62 -0.65 0.74
CA GLY A 12 5.18 -0.63 0.46
C GLY A 12 4.62 -2.01 0.20
N SER A 13 5.35 -2.83 -0.54
CA SER A 13 4.97 -4.22 -0.79
C SER A 13 4.92 -5.05 0.48
N GLY A 14 5.90 -4.85 1.38
CA GLY A 14 5.93 -5.54 2.67
C GLY A 14 4.76 -5.15 3.56
N ILE A 15 4.42 -3.86 3.62
CA ILE A 15 3.28 -3.37 4.39
C ILE A 15 1.97 -3.94 3.82
N ALA A 16 1.85 -3.99 2.48
CA ALA A 16 0.70 -4.55 1.81
C ALA A 16 0.49 -6.02 2.19
N GLN A 17 1.55 -6.80 2.21
CA GLN A 17 1.50 -8.21 2.60
C GLN A 17 1.03 -8.37 4.05
N VAL A 18 1.56 -7.58 4.97
CA VAL A 18 1.17 -7.63 6.39
C VAL A 18 -0.31 -7.28 6.55
N ALA A 19 -0.76 -6.20 5.93
CA ALA A 19 -2.15 -5.77 6.01
C ALA A 19 -3.11 -6.80 5.40
N ALA A 20 -2.77 -7.35 4.24
CA ALA A 20 -3.57 -8.37 3.58
C ALA A 20 -3.64 -9.67 4.40
N THR A 21 -2.54 -10.04 5.04
CA THR A 21 -2.48 -11.21 5.93
C THR A 21 -3.40 -11.01 7.12
N ALA A 22 -3.49 -9.79 7.63
CA ALA A 22 -4.37 -9.45 8.74
C ALA A 22 -5.86 -9.37 8.34
N GLY A 23 -6.18 -9.52 7.06
CA GLY A 23 -7.55 -9.52 6.57
C GLY A 23 -8.04 -8.18 6.03
N CYS A 24 -7.16 -7.20 5.88
CA CYS A 24 -7.52 -5.91 5.30
C CYS A 24 -7.67 -6.01 3.78
N ALA A 25 -8.58 -5.22 3.23
CA ALA A 25 -8.61 -4.99 1.79
C ALA A 25 -7.56 -3.92 1.48
N VAL A 26 -6.59 -4.25 0.66
CA VAL A 26 -5.42 -3.40 0.39
C VAL A 26 -5.43 -2.94 -1.06
N LYS A 27 -5.21 -1.65 -1.26
CA LYS A 27 -4.91 -1.09 -2.59
C LYS A 27 -3.49 -0.56 -2.58
N LEU A 28 -2.64 -1.15 -3.40
CA LEU A 28 -1.25 -0.75 -3.54
C LEU A 28 -1.13 0.14 -4.77
N PHE A 29 -0.82 1.40 -4.53
CA PHE A 29 -0.75 2.43 -5.55
C PHE A 29 0.69 2.72 -5.95
N ASP A 30 0.91 2.84 -7.26
CA ASP A 30 2.13 3.41 -7.82
C ASP A 30 1.81 4.02 -9.18
N LEU A 31 2.46 5.13 -9.51
CA LEU A 31 2.34 5.75 -10.83
C LEU A 31 3.04 4.91 -11.90
N ASN A 32 4.00 4.08 -11.52
CA ASN A 32 4.77 3.25 -12.42
C ASN A 32 4.18 1.84 -12.50
N GLN A 33 3.64 1.50 -13.67
CA GLN A 33 3.04 0.19 -13.92
C GLN A 33 4.04 -0.96 -13.80
N GLU A 34 5.29 -0.73 -14.19
CA GLU A 34 6.35 -1.74 -14.07
C GLU A 34 6.64 -2.04 -12.61
N ALA A 35 6.63 -1.02 -11.76
CA ALA A 35 6.82 -1.19 -10.33
C ALA A 35 5.69 -2.04 -9.72
N LEU A 36 4.46 -1.81 -10.14
CA LEU A 36 3.31 -2.61 -9.70
C LEU A 36 3.43 -4.06 -10.13
N THR A 37 3.83 -4.30 -11.37
CA THR A 37 4.04 -5.65 -11.89
C THR A 37 5.14 -6.38 -11.11
N LYS A 38 6.25 -5.70 -10.83
CA LYS A 38 7.34 -6.23 -10.01
C LYS A 38 6.87 -6.59 -8.60
N SER A 39 6.10 -5.70 -7.99
CA SER A 39 5.56 -5.92 -6.65
C SER A 39 4.67 -7.16 -6.60
N LYS A 40 3.80 -7.32 -7.58
CA LYS A 40 2.91 -8.47 -7.68
C LYS A 40 3.70 -9.78 -7.80
N LYS A 41 4.72 -9.81 -8.65
CA LYS A 41 5.58 -10.98 -8.83
C LYS A 41 6.38 -11.30 -7.57
N ALA A 42 6.90 -10.28 -6.90
CA ALA A 42 7.66 -10.46 -5.66
C ALA A 42 6.77 -11.02 -4.55
N LEU A 43 5.54 -10.56 -4.44
CA LEU A 43 4.58 -11.09 -3.47
C LEU A 43 4.28 -12.56 -3.74
N GLU A 44 4.01 -12.92 -5.00
CA GLU A 44 3.74 -14.30 -5.39
C GLU A 44 4.92 -15.21 -5.02
N THR A 45 6.14 -14.78 -5.29
CA THR A 45 7.35 -15.52 -4.93
C THR A 45 7.47 -15.70 -3.42
N THR A 46 7.25 -14.63 -2.66
CA THR A 46 7.31 -14.67 -1.20
C THR A 46 6.26 -15.61 -0.62
N LEU A 47 5.02 -15.54 -1.08
CA LEU A 47 3.94 -16.39 -0.60
C LEU A 47 4.17 -17.86 -0.98
N SER A 48 4.69 -18.11 -2.17
CA SER A 48 5.04 -19.47 -2.60
C SER A 48 6.11 -20.09 -1.70
N LYS A 49 7.10 -19.31 -1.28
CA LYS A 49 8.11 -19.77 -0.32
C LYS A 49 7.52 -20.08 1.03
N LEU A 50 6.54 -19.30 1.48
CA LEU A 50 5.85 -19.56 2.75
C LEU A 50 5.04 -20.85 2.68
N VAL A 51 4.42 -21.14 1.56
CA VAL A 51 3.71 -22.42 1.34
C VAL A 51 4.70 -23.59 1.37
N GLU A 52 5.83 -23.48 0.68
CA GLU A 52 6.87 -24.50 0.68
C GLU A 52 7.39 -24.81 2.09
N LYS A 53 7.51 -23.78 2.92
CA LYS A 53 7.96 -23.92 4.32
C LYS A 53 6.82 -24.31 5.29
N GLU A 54 5.65 -24.57 4.76
CA GLU A 54 4.45 -24.95 5.52
C GLU A 54 4.02 -23.89 6.55
N LYS A 55 4.37 -22.63 6.33
CA LYS A 55 3.97 -21.53 7.21
C LYS A 55 2.57 -21.02 6.89
N ILE A 56 2.14 -21.16 5.63
CA ILE A 56 0.77 -20.92 5.18
C ILE A 56 0.38 -22.05 4.21
N ASN A 57 -0.92 -22.22 3.97
CA ASN A 57 -1.41 -23.15 2.95
C ASN A 57 -1.82 -22.41 1.68
N ASP A 58 -2.20 -23.15 0.64
CA ASP A 58 -2.58 -22.56 -0.65
C ASP A 58 -3.84 -21.69 -0.54
N ILE A 59 -4.74 -22.02 0.35
CA ILE A 59 -5.97 -21.26 0.59
C ILE A 59 -5.62 -19.89 1.17
N GLU A 60 -4.72 -19.85 2.15
CA GLU A 60 -4.24 -18.61 2.75
C GLU A 60 -3.48 -17.76 1.74
N LYS A 61 -2.64 -18.38 0.91
CA LYS A 61 -1.93 -17.69 -0.18
C LYS A 61 -2.92 -16.98 -1.10
N SER A 62 -3.95 -17.69 -1.56
CA SER A 62 -4.97 -17.12 -2.44
C SER A 62 -5.73 -15.98 -1.77
N ARG A 63 -6.07 -16.13 -0.48
CA ARG A 63 -6.75 -15.10 0.29
C ARG A 63 -5.92 -13.81 0.38
N ILE A 64 -4.63 -13.95 0.68
CA ILE A 64 -3.73 -12.80 0.78
C ILE A 64 -3.61 -12.10 -0.57
N GLN A 65 -3.41 -12.86 -1.65
CA GLN A 65 -3.31 -12.30 -2.99
C GLN A 65 -4.59 -11.57 -3.40
N ASN A 66 -5.75 -12.13 -3.09
CA ASN A 66 -7.04 -11.53 -3.43
C ASN A 66 -7.36 -10.27 -2.61
N ASN A 67 -6.73 -10.11 -1.45
CA ASN A 67 -6.91 -8.93 -0.63
C ASN A 67 -6.12 -7.71 -1.14
N ILE A 68 -5.21 -7.91 -2.09
CA ILE A 68 -4.39 -6.82 -2.63
C ILE A 68 -4.80 -6.51 -4.06
N SER A 69 -5.15 -5.24 -4.30
CA SER A 69 -5.41 -4.70 -5.63
C SER A 69 -4.28 -3.73 -5.99
N TYR A 70 -3.82 -3.78 -7.22
CA TYR A 70 -2.73 -2.94 -7.72
C TYR A 70 -3.34 -1.84 -8.59
N VAL A 71 -3.18 -0.60 -8.18
CA VAL A 71 -3.84 0.55 -8.81
C VAL A 71 -2.84 1.65 -9.16
N SER A 72 -3.12 2.40 -10.21
CA SER A 72 -2.27 3.50 -10.65
C SER A 72 -3.02 4.84 -10.71
N ASN A 73 -4.21 4.90 -10.14
CA ASN A 73 -5.04 6.10 -10.10
C ASN A 73 -5.42 6.41 -8.65
N LEU A 74 -5.14 7.63 -8.20
CA LEU A 74 -5.46 8.07 -6.83
C LEU A 74 -6.96 8.00 -6.53
N GLN A 75 -7.80 8.18 -7.53
CA GLN A 75 -9.25 8.09 -7.36
C GLN A 75 -9.68 6.71 -6.84
N ASP A 76 -8.94 5.67 -7.16
CA ASP A 76 -9.22 4.32 -6.70
C ASP A 76 -9.03 4.15 -5.18
N LEU A 77 -8.40 5.12 -4.52
CA LEU A 77 -8.15 5.10 -3.09
C LEU A 77 -9.23 5.80 -2.27
N SER A 78 -10.31 6.25 -2.91
CA SER A 78 -11.33 7.10 -2.27
C SER A 78 -12.07 6.44 -1.09
N ASN A 79 -12.17 5.12 -1.06
CA ASN A 79 -12.84 4.38 0.01
C ASN A 79 -11.90 3.90 1.12
N SER A 80 -10.70 4.46 1.19
CA SER A 80 -9.72 4.03 2.18
C SER A 80 -10.01 4.56 3.57
N ASP A 81 -9.83 3.72 4.58
CA ASP A 81 -9.89 4.09 5.99
C ASP A 81 -8.53 4.60 6.47
N LEU A 82 -7.46 4.02 5.91
CA LEU A 82 -6.09 4.34 6.25
C LEU A 82 -5.28 4.41 4.95
N VAL A 83 -4.50 5.46 4.80
CA VAL A 83 -3.54 5.61 3.69
C VAL A 83 -2.14 5.68 4.28
N ILE A 84 -1.27 4.79 3.86
CA ILE A 84 0.12 4.72 4.30
C ILE A 84 1.02 5.12 3.14
N GLU A 85 1.89 6.09 3.36
CA GLU A 85 2.88 6.52 2.39
C GLU A 85 4.18 5.77 2.61
N ALA A 86 4.71 5.15 1.56
CA ALA A 86 5.94 4.35 1.59
C ALA A 86 6.85 4.68 0.40
N ILE A 87 6.77 5.89 -0.11
CA ILE A 87 7.62 6.34 -1.22
C ILE A 87 8.95 6.88 -0.73
N VAL A 88 9.93 6.91 -1.64
CA VAL A 88 11.26 7.45 -1.38
C VAL A 88 11.17 8.96 -1.10
N GLU A 89 12.05 9.44 -0.26
CA GLU A 89 11.98 10.77 0.31
C GLU A 89 12.14 11.91 -0.69
N ASN A 90 11.00 12.46 -1.09
CA ASN A 90 10.91 13.76 -1.73
C ASN A 90 9.68 14.45 -1.16
N LEU A 91 9.90 15.42 -0.29
CA LEU A 91 8.84 16.06 0.45
C LEU A 91 7.84 16.79 -0.46
N GLU A 92 8.30 17.38 -1.54
CA GLU A 92 7.43 18.06 -2.49
C GLU A 92 6.51 17.10 -3.22
N VAL A 93 7.04 15.95 -3.65
CA VAL A 93 6.23 14.90 -4.29
C VAL A 93 5.21 14.36 -3.32
N LYS A 94 5.59 14.12 -2.08
CA LYS A 94 4.68 13.66 -1.03
C LYS A 94 3.55 14.65 -0.77
N ARG A 95 3.88 15.93 -0.63
CA ARG A 95 2.89 16.99 -0.42
C ARG A 95 1.90 17.07 -1.58
N LYS A 96 2.41 16.99 -2.81
CA LYS A 96 1.56 17.02 -4.00
C LYS A 96 0.61 15.83 -4.04
N LEU A 97 1.12 14.63 -3.78
CA LEU A 97 0.30 13.41 -3.75
C LEU A 97 -0.78 13.49 -2.68
N PHE A 98 -0.44 13.91 -1.46
CA PHE A 98 -1.41 14.03 -0.38
C PHE A 98 -2.43 15.14 -0.65
N SER A 99 -2.00 16.25 -1.26
CA SER A 99 -2.90 17.32 -1.65
C SER A 99 -3.93 16.85 -2.68
N GLU A 100 -3.50 16.09 -3.68
CA GLU A 100 -4.40 15.50 -4.66
C GLU A 100 -5.32 14.44 -4.02
N LEU A 101 -4.76 13.63 -3.15
CA LEU A 101 -5.49 12.56 -2.47
C LEU A 101 -6.65 13.09 -1.61
N GLU A 102 -6.47 14.25 -0.98
CA GLU A 102 -7.51 14.89 -0.18
C GLU A 102 -8.81 15.13 -0.97
N ASN A 103 -8.72 15.25 -2.29
CA ASN A 103 -9.90 15.42 -3.15
C ASN A 103 -10.70 14.13 -3.30
N TYR A 104 -10.13 13.00 -2.98
CA TYR A 104 -10.75 11.69 -3.21
C TYR A 104 -11.13 10.95 -1.94
N VAL A 105 -10.45 11.20 -0.83
CA VAL A 105 -10.69 10.48 0.42
C VAL A 105 -11.56 11.27 1.38
N SER A 106 -12.20 10.56 2.30
CA SER A 106 -13.00 11.16 3.36
C SER A 106 -12.11 11.95 4.32
N PRO A 107 -12.62 13.05 4.93
CA PRO A 107 -11.91 13.74 6.02
C PRO A 107 -11.58 12.84 7.21
N GLU A 108 -12.30 11.72 7.34
CA GLU A 108 -12.09 10.74 8.42
C GLU A 108 -10.96 9.75 8.10
N THR A 109 -10.47 9.73 6.86
CA THR A 109 -9.37 8.85 6.46
C THR A 109 -8.09 9.24 7.19
N ILE A 110 -7.44 8.25 7.79
CA ILE A 110 -6.17 8.45 8.48
C ILE A 110 -5.04 8.43 7.45
N LEU A 111 -4.23 9.47 7.42
CA LEU A 111 -3.06 9.56 6.55
C LEU A 111 -1.81 9.35 7.39
N ALA A 112 -1.03 8.32 7.06
CA ALA A 112 0.19 7.98 7.77
C ALA A 112 1.37 7.98 6.81
N SER A 113 2.54 8.32 7.33
CA SER A 113 3.78 8.26 6.57
C SER A 113 4.80 7.39 7.27
N ASN A 114 5.59 6.69 6.48
CA ASN A 114 6.67 5.87 6.98
C ASN A 114 7.96 6.66 7.23
N THR A 115 7.89 7.97 7.06
CA THR A 115 8.98 8.90 7.32
C THR A 115 8.95 9.38 8.78
N SER A 116 9.85 10.29 9.15
CA SER A 116 9.90 10.86 10.51
C SER A 116 8.60 11.57 10.87
N SER A 117 8.31 11.69 12.16
CA SER A 117 7.14 12.41 12.66
C SER A 117 7.13 13.87 12.21
N LEU A 118 8.29 14.48 12.00
CA LEU A 118 8.41 15.84 11.48
C LEU A 118 7.87 15.92 10.05
N SER A 119 8.20 14.94 9.20
CA SER A 119 7.70 14.85 7.83
C SER A 119 6.19 14.62 7.81
N ILE A 120 5.66 13.82 8.71
CA ILE A 120 4.22 13.59 8.85
C ILE A 120 3.52 14.91 9.18
N ALA A 121 4.04 15.67 10.14
CA ALA A 121 3.51 16.97 10.51
C ALA A 121 3.52 17.96 9.33
N SER A 122 4.59 17.96 8.55
CA SER A 122 4.71 18.81 7.36
C SER A 122 3.70 18.44 6.28
N ILE A 123 3.41 17.18 6.11
CA ILE A 123 2.45 16.68 5.12
C ILE A 123 1.02 17.03 5.58
N ALA A 124 0.73 16.84 6.85
CA ALA A 124 -0.59 17.09 7.41
C ALA A 124 -0.94 18.60 7.50
N ALA A 125 0.07 19.44 7.61
CA ALA A 125 -0.12 20.89 7.64
C ALA A 125 -0.43 21.44 6.26
#